data_9dc7e9b5bd50dc91bac5864344607464
#
_entry.id   9dc7e9b5bd50dc91bac5864344607464
#
_cell.length_a   1.000
_cell.length_b   1.000
_cell.length_c   1.000
_cell.angle_alpha   90.00
_cell.angle_beta   90.00
_cell.angle_gamma   90.00
#
_symmetry.space_group_name_H-M   'P 1'
#
loop_
_entity.id
_entity.type
_entity.pdbx_description
1 polymer ?
#
loop_
_entity_poly.entity_id
_entity_poly.type
_entity_poly.pdbx_seq_one_letter_code
_entity_poly.pdbx_strand_id
1 'polypeptide(L)'
;MAVTWIPGPGPTNGADVGISNAASDNFNGLDGNDSLFGNAGNDLLRGGDGIDFLSGGNGQDTLIGDRGNDTFIGGNGNDRLIWNNGDGSDRMSGNAGYDVVEVNGAGVGDNFRLQQDAQGRAIFDRLNLVPFTLTVDSAERFEINGGGGDDTLAVNNLSGTSVNAVWFTGGAGNDVLDGSGTTTPLRAFGGEGNDSLTGGTGNDNLYGDADNDLLRGGDGIDFLSGGDGNDTIVGNRGNDTFTGGYGNDRLIWNNGDGSDRISGNAGYDVVEVNGAGVGDNFRLQQDAQGRAIFDRLNLVPFTLTVDSAERFEINGGGGDDTLDVNNLSGTSVNAVWFTGGAGNDFLDGSGTATTLRAFGGEGNDVLYGGAGNDLLYGDAGNDILRGGKGNDILTGGAGGDRFVFNSGAGYNGADLGVDKITDFSYFSDKIVLDKTTFAGLNNLSQIKIVANDAAAATSSGLITYSLGTGNLFFNQNLTSPGYGTGSLFANIDNDNNQFTAPPLLSATNFEIVA
;
A
#
# COMPACT_ATOMS: atom_id res chain seq x y z
N MET A 1 -48.07 26.37 -19.16
CA MET A 1 -48.17 27.59 -18.34
C MET A 1 -47.37 28.66 -19.04
N ALA A 2 -47.73 29.92 -18.97
CA ALA A 2 -47.18 30.91 -19.91
C ALA A 2 -45.89 31.49 -19.34
N VAL A 3 -44.74 31.04 -19.87
CA VAL A 3 -43.50 31.79 -19.80
C VAL A 3 -43.69 33.14 -20.46
N THR A 4 -43.29 34.22 -19.83
CA THR A 4 -43.39 35.56 -20.41
C THR A 4 -42.04 35.92 -21.04
N TRP A 5 -41.99 36.08 -22.34
CA TRP A 5 -40.84 36.58 -23.09
C TRP A 5 -41.02 38.06 -23.43
N ILE A 6 -39.98 38.85 -23.30
CA ILE A 6 -39.94 40.26 -23.68
C ILE A 6 -38.70 40.49 -24.56
N PRO A 7 -38.86 40.90 -25.84
CA PRO A 7 -40.04 41.48 -26.49
C PRO A 7 -40.79 40.52 -27.40
N GLY A 8 -41.46 39.46 -27.03
CA GLY A 8 -42.25 38.76 -28.00
C GLY A 8 -42.73 37.39 -27.63
N PRO A 9 -43.32 36.57 -28.53
CA PRO A 9 -43.98 35.31 -28.19
C PRO A 9 -43.04 34.10 -27.94
N GLY A 10 -41.74 34.31 -27.81
CA GLY A 10 -40.74 33.26 -27.52
C GLY A 10 -39.32 33.78 -27.69
N PRO A 11 -38.27 32.91 -27.42
CA PRO A 11 -36.88 33.33 -27.54
C PRO A 11 -36.51 33.66 -28.99
N THR A 12 -35.59 34.60 -29.17
CA THR A 12 -35.05 35.00 -30.48
C THR A 12 -33.52 34.81 -30.51
N ASN A 13 -32.88 35.09 -31.64
CA ASN A 13 -31.41 35.16 -31.72
C ASN A 13 -30.90 36.56 -31.35
N GLY A 14 -31.44 37.18 -30.36
CA GLY A 14 -31.08 38.52 -29.86
C GLY A 14 -31.41 38.61 -28.37
N ALA A 15 -30.95 39.66 -27.70
CA ALA A 15 -31.16 39.84 -26.25
C ALA A 15 -32.64 39.75 -25.84
N ASP A 16 -32.97 38.77 -25.04
CA ASP A 16 -34.33 38.47 -24.58
C ASP A 16 -34.43 38.50 -23.03
N VAL A 17 -35.64 38.67 -22.54
CA VAL A 17 -35.94 38.52 -21.11
C VAL A 17 -37.03 37.45 -20.92
N GLY A 18 -36.66 36.35 -20.28
CA GLY A 18 -37.55 35.26 -19.91
C GLY A 18 -37.91 35.31 -18.42
N ILE A 19 -39.20 35.32 -18.10
CA ILE A 19 -39.66 35.36 -16.71
C ILE A 19 -40.69 34.26 -16.48
N SER A 20 -40.37 33.35 -15.55
CA SER A 20 -41.30 32.35 -15.05
C SER A 20 -42.32 32.92 -14.06
N ASN A 21 -43.33 32.16 -13.75
CA ASN A 21 -44.32 32.53 -12.72
C ASN A 21 -44.08 31.77 -11.40
N ALA A 22 -44.59 30.64 -11.15
CA ALA A 22 -44.40 29.91 -9.86
C ALA A 22 -44.45 28.39 -10.04
N ALA A 23 -44.17 27.93 -11.22
CA ALA A 23 -44.12 26.48 -11.55
C ALA A 23 -42.71 26.13 -12.03
N SER A 24 -42.40 24.87 -12.04
CA SER A 24 -41.15 24.38 -12.68
C SER A 24 -41.22 24.62 -14.20
N ASP A 25 -40.30 25.40 -14.71
CA ASP A 25 -40.26 25.85 -16.09
C ASP A 25 -38.93 25.47 -16.78
N ASN A 26 -38.93 25.53 -18.11
CA ASN A 26 -37.74 25.29 -18.92
C ASN A 26 -37.57 26.46 -19.89
N PHE A 27 -36.45 27.16 -19.75
CA PHE A 27 -36.07 28.31 -20.57
C PHE A 27 -34.86 28.00 -21.44
N ASN A 28 -34.86 28.51 -22.67
CA ASN A 28 -33.69 28.51 -23.53
C ASN A 28 -33.64 29.87 -24.24
N GLY A 29 -32.56 30.66 -23.99
CA GLY A 29 -32.35 32.00 -24.55
C GLY A 29 -32.05 31.99 -26.05
N LEU A 30 -31.34 30.97 -26.54
CA LEU A 30 -30.76 30.82 -27.88
C LEU A 30 -29.48 31.64 -28.06
N ASP A 31 -29.46 32.57 -29.06
CA ASP A 31 -28.31 33.44 -29.29
C ASP A 31 -28.67 34.83 -28.76
N GLY A 32 -27.76 35.50 -28.11
CA GLY A 32 -27.97 36.86 -27.62
C GLY A 32 -27.47 37.02 -26.20
N ASN A 33 -27.66 38.19 -25.62
CA ASN A 33 -27.35 38.43 -24.20
C ASN A 33 -28.65 38.44 -23.42
N ASP A 34 -29.01 37.31 -22.85
CA ASP A 34 -30.33 37.05 -22.31
C ASP A 34 -30.42 37.27 -20.79
N SER A 35 -31.60 37.46 -20.28
CA SER A 35 -31.88 37.55 -18.84
C SER A 35 -33.04 36.63 -18.50
N LEU A 36 -32.74 35.50 -17.82
CA LEU A 36 -33.68 34.44 -17.50
C LEU A 36 -33.96 34.40 -16.00
N PHE A 37 -35.24 34.42 -15.61
CA PHE A 37 -35.65 34.41 -14.21
C PHE A 37 -36.64 33.27 -13.96
N GLY A 38 -36.24 32.26 -13.19
CA GLY A 38 -37.06 31.11 -12.78
C GLY A 38 -38.10 31.47 -11.72
N ASN A 39 -37.76 32.36 -10.80
CA ASN A 39 -38.56 32.80 -9.65
C ASN A 39 -38.89 31.70 -8.64
N ALA A 40 -39.82 30.82 -8.92
CA ALA A 40 -40.20 29.77 -7.98
C ALA A 40 -40.62 28.50 -8.72
N GLY A 41 -40.19 27.40 -8.23
CA GLY A 41 -40.30 26.08 -8.87
C GLY A 41 -38.94 25.47 -8.99
N ASN A 42 -38.82 24.29 -9.59
CA ASN A 42 -37.54 23.71 -9.95
C ASN A 42 -37.33 23.95 -11.45
N ASP A 43 -36.51 24.90 -11.78
CA ASP A 43 -36.40 25.45 -13.12
C ASP A 43 -35.13 24.94 -13.85
N LEU A 44 -35.22 24.82 -15.17
CA LEU A 44 -34.09 24.61 -16.05
C LEU A 44 -33.89 25.88 -16.90
N LEU A 45 -32.83 26.61 -16.64
CA LEU A 45 -32.46 27.82 -17.36
C LEU A 45 -31.22 27.55 -18.22
N ARG A 46 -31.34 27.84 -19.52
CA ARG A 46 -30.23 27.71 -20.47
C ARG A 46 -30.05 29.02 -21.23
N GLY A 47 -28.85 29.64 -21.10
CA GLY A 47 -28.54 30.93 -21.73
C GLY A 47 -28.47 30.80 -23.25
N GLY A 48 -27.47 30.10 -23.73
CA GLY A 48 -27.18 29.92 -25.14
C GLY A 48 -25.87 30.58 -25.55
N ASP A 49 -25.81 31.10 -26.79
CA ASP A 49 -24.62 31.82 -27.22
C ASP A 49 -24.76 33.31 -26.80
N GLY A 50 -23.91 33.80 -25.88
CA GLY A 50 -23.98 35.20 -25.48
C GLY A 50 -23.34 35.51 -24.13
N ILE A 51 -23.71 36.64 -23.56
CA ILE A 51 -23.38 36.99 -22.19
C ILE A 51 -24.69 37.07 -21.41
N ASP A 52 -24.98 35.99 -20.70
CA ASP A 52 -26.30 35.77 -20.15
C ASP A 52 -26.37 36.01 -18.64
N PHE A 53 -27.54 36.33 -18.16
CA PHE A 53 -27.87 36.42 -16.75
C PHE A 53 -28.98 35.42 -16.42
N LEU A 54 -28.66 34.42 -15.59
CA LEU A 54 -29.58 33.36 -15.18
C LEU A 54 -29.82 33.44 -13.67
N SER A 55 -31.09 33.48 -13.27
CA SER A 55 -31.48 33.49 -11.86
C SER A 55 -32.56 32.44 -11.61
N GLY A 56 -32.24 31.37 -10.88
CA GLY A 56 -33.17 30.29 -10.54
C GLY A 56 -34.30 30.77 -9.64
N GLY A 57 -33.96 31.26 -8.47
CA GLY A 57 -34.94 31.83 -7.55
C GLY A 57 -35.22 30.97 -6.33
N ASN A 58 -36.42 30.45 -6.17
CA ASN A 58 -36.76 29.50 -5.11
C ASN A 58 -37.02 28.13 -5.72
N GLY A 59 -36.31 27.14 -5.30
CA GLY A 59 -36.49 25.77 -5.81
C GLY A 59 -35.16 25.03 -5.91
N GLN A 60 -35.17 23.94 -6.62
CA GLN A 60 -33.94 23.22 -6.99
C GLN A 60 -33.73 23.45 -8.48
N ASP A 61 -32.91 24.44 -8.80
CA ASP A 61 -32.77 24.93 -10.14
C ASP A 61 -31.53 24.35 -10.85
N THR A 62 -31.58 24.25 -12.16
CA THR A 62 -30.44 23.88 -12.99
C THR A 62 -30.15 25.05 -13.97
N LEU A 63 -28.94 25.58 -13.89
CA LEU A 63 -28.51 26.74 -14.68
C LEU A 63 -27.35 26.32 -15.58
N ILE A 64 -27.46 26.60 -16.88
CA ILE A 64 -26.46 26.30 -17.92
C ILE A 64 -26.27 27.57 -18.74
N GLY A 65 -25.07 28.16 -18.76
CA GLY A 65 -24.77 29.36 -19.51
C GLY A 65 -24.61 29.11 -21.00
N ASP A 66 -24.05 28.00 -21.36
CA ASP A 66 -23.50 27.70 -22.69
C ASP A 66 -22.36 28.68 -23.03
N ARG A 67 -22.20 29.09 -24.30
CA ARG A 67 -21.07 29.89 -24.75
C ARG A 67 -21.19 31.35 -24.34
N GLY A 68 -20.28 31.81 -23.53
CA GLY A 68 -20.24 33.21 -23.13
C GLY A 68 -19.44 33.43 -21.87
N ASN A 69 -19.60 34.59 -21.28
CA ASN A 69 -19.13 34.87 -19.93
C ASN A 69 -20.34 35.20 -19.09
N ASP A 70 -20.96 34.22 -18.50
CA ASP A 70 -22.30 34.29 -17.96
C ASP A 70 -22.33 34.58 -16.45
N THR A 71 -23.48 34.94 -15.96
CA THR A 71 -23.70 35.13 -14.52
C THR A 71 -24.86 34.27 -14.05
N PHE A 72 -24.59 33.39 -13.11
CA PHE A 72 -25.55 32.47 -12.51
C PHE A 72 -25.84 32.85 -11.07
N ILE A 73 -27.11 32.87 -10.72
CA ILE A 73 -27.60 33.00 -9.35
C ILE A 73 -28.59 31.85 -9.10
N GLY A 74 -28.19 30.85 -8.31
CA GLY A 74 -29.07 29.74 -7.93
C GLY A 74 -30.27 30.25 -7.16
N GLY A 75 -30.06 30.70 -5.95
CA GLY A 75 -31.11 31.36 -5.15
C GLY A 75 -31.36 30.65 -3.83
N ASN A 76 -32.61 30.29 -3.56
CA ASN A 76 -32.95 29.48 -2.39
C ASN A 76 -33.27 28.04 -2.84
N GLY A 77 -32.56 27.08 -2.32
CA GLY A 77 -32.76 25.68 -2.65
C GLY A 77 -31.42 25.01 -2.94
N ASN A 78 -31.46 23.80 -3.42
CA ASN A 78 -30.22 23.09 -3.76
C ASN A 78 -30.06 23.14 -5.27
N ASP A 79 -29.19 24.01 -5.74
CA ASP A 79 -29.08 24.36 -7.13
C ASP A 79 -27.88 23.65 -7.80
N ARG A 80 -27.97 23.49 -9.13
CA ARG A 80 -26.92 22.95 -9.96
C ARG A 80 -26.50 23.94 -11.03
N LEU A 81 -25.24 24.39 -10.96
CA LEU A 81 -24.64 25.36 -11.86
C LEU A 81 -23.64 24.61 -12.75
N ILE A 82 -23.92 24.54 -14.05
CA ILE A 82 -23.21 23.66 -14.97
C ILE A 82 -22.36 24.44 -15.96
N TRP A 83 -21.10 24.13 -16.02
CA TRP A 83 -20.15 24.55 -17.05
C TRP A 83 -19.79 23.37 -17.95
N ASN A 84 -19.84 23.52 -19.26
CA ASN A 84 -19.44 22.52 -20.22
C ASN A 84 -18.26 22.99 -21.05
N ASN A 85 -17.51 22.04 -21.62
CA ASN A 85 -16.39 22.36 -22.48
C ASN A 85 -16.77 23.26 -23.63
N GLY A 86 -16.16 24.43 -23.67
CA GLY A 86 -16.42 25.49 -24.67
C GLY A 86 -17.25 26.66 -24.18
N ASP A 87 -17.81 26.57 -22.97
CA ASP A 87 -18.38 27.69 -22.26
C ASP A 87 -17.28 28.70 -21.88
N GLY A 88 -17.63 29.89 -21.53
CA GLY A 88 -16.68 30.95 -21.22
C GLY A 88 -16.19 31.00 -19.80
N SER A 89 -15.82 32.20 -19.36
CA SER A 89 -15.41 32.44 -17.97
C SER A 89 -16.60 33.04 -17.21
N ASP A 90 -17.19 32.24 -16.31
CA ASP A 90 -18.45 32.53 -15.69
C ASP A 90 -18.31 32.97 -14.23
N ARG A 91 -19.32 33.73 -13.80
CA ARG A 91 -19.52 34.04 -12.40
C ARG A 91 -20.73 33.28 -11.87
N MET A 92 -20.52 32.46 -10.85
CA MET A 92 -21.55 31.60 -10.29
C MET A 92 -21.76 31.89 -8.81
N SER A 93 -23.02 31.90 -8.37
CA SER A 93 -23.40 32.04 -6.96
C SER A 93 -24.54 31.07 -6.65
N GLY A 94 -24.31 30.12 -5.73
CA GLY A 94 -25.36 29.22 -5.27
C GLY A 94 -26.36 29.93 -4.37
N ASN A 95 -25.90 30.79 -3.46
CA ASN A 95 -26.58 31.50 -2.38
C ASN A 95 -27.01 30.59 -1.23
N ALA A 96 -28.29 30.18 -1.14
CA ALA A 96 -28.81 29.52 0.05
C ALA A 96 -29.32 28.11 -0.23
N GLY A 97 -28.63 27.14 0.33
CA GLY A 97 -28.93 25.75 0.11
C GLY A 97 -27.67 24.89 0.16
N TYR A 98 -27.72 23.75 -0.48
CA TYR A 98 -26.56 22.94 -0.79
C TYR A 98 -26.37 22.92 -2.31
N ASP A 99 -25.46 23.74 -2.78
CA ASP A 99 -25.32 24.03 -4.20
C ASP A 99 -24.12 23.33 -4.82
N VAL A 100 -24.26 22.94 -6.07
CA VAL A 100 -23.26 22.17 -6.80
C VAL A 100 -22.82 22.95 -8.04
N VAL A 101 -21.51 23.11 -8.19
CA VAL A 101 -20.89 23.50 -9.45
C VAL A 101 -20.40 22.25 -10.16
N GLU A 102 -20.96 21.97 -11.32
CA GLU A 102 -20.54 20.89 -12.21
C GLU A 102 -19.67 21.45 -13.33
N VAL A 103 -18.50 20.83 -13.53
CA VAL A 103 -17.57 21.19 -14.61
C VAL A 103 -17.34 19.97 -15.48
N ASN A 104 -17.69 20.06 -16.76
CA ASN A 104 -17.51 19.02 -17.74
C ASN A 104 -16.38 19.38 -18.70
N GLY A 105 -15.26 18.65 -18.60
CA GLY A 105 -14.06 18.80 -19.40
C GLY A 105 -14.20 18.35 -20.85
N ALA A 106 -13.09 18.24 -21.53
CA ALA A 106 -13.02 17.85 -22.94
C ALA A 106 -12.85 16.32 -23.11
N GLY A 107 -12.86 15.85 -24.33
CA GLY A 107 -12.45 14.47 -24.67
C GLY A 107 -10.94 14.36 -24.96
N VAL A 108 -10.14 15.26 -24.42
CA VAL A 108 -8.67 15.34 -24.50
C VAL A 108 -8.15 15.95 -23.21
N GLY A 109 -6.93 15.64 -22.81
CA GLY A 109 -6.39 15.99 -21.49
C GLY A 109 -6.53 17.45 -21.08
N ASP A 110 -7.19 17.67 -19.97
CA ASP A 110 -7.42 18.96 -19.34
C ASP A 110 -6.45 19.22 -18.17
N ASN A 111 -6.11 20.46 -17.92
CA ASN A 111 -5.34 20.86 -16.75
C ASN A 111 -6.14 21.85 -15.92
N PHE A 112 -6.70 21.36 -14.81
CA PHE A 112 -7.58 22.11 -13.94
C PHE A 112 -6.91 22.48 -12.61
N ARG A 113 -7.35 23.58 -12.05
CA ARG A 113 -6.96 24.04 -10.72
C ARG A 113 -8.14 24.62 -9.97
N LEU A 114 -8.37 24.18 -8.74
CA LEU A 114 -9.35 24.73 -7.81
C LEU A 114 -8.64 25.34 -6.60
N GLN A 115 -8.91 26.59 -6.30
CA GLN A 115 -8.26 27.32 -5.20
C GLN A 115 -9.18 28.42 -4.66
N GLN A 116 -8.79 29.07 -3.56
CA GLN A 116 -9.48 30.29 -3.09
C GLN A 116 -8.75 31.56 -3.53
N ASP A 117 -9.50 32.63 -3.72
CA ASP A 117 -8.95 33.99 -3.90
C ASP A 117 -8.80 34.74 -2.56
N ALA A 118 -8.31 35.98 -2.65
CA ALA A 118 -8.13 36.85 -1.47
C ALA A 118 -9.47 37.32 -0.84
N GLN A 119 -10.58 37.12 -1.51
CA GLN A 119 -11.95 37.45 -1.05
C GLN A 119 -12.66 36.22 -0.45
N GLY A 120 -12.04 35.06 -0.45
CA GLY A 120 -12.65 33.80 0.03
C GLY A 120 -13.62 33.17 -0.96
N ARG A 121 -13.50 33.48 -2.24
CA ARG A 121 -14.28 32.81 -3.30
C ARG A 121 -13.52 31.65 -3.87
N ALA A 122 -14.21 30.62 -4.33
CA ALA A 122 -13.59 29.56 -5.07
C ALA A 122 -13.32 29.98 -6.52
N ILE A 123 -12.10 29.73 -6.97
CA ILE A 123 -11.64 29.99 -8.33
C ILE A 123 -11.27 28.65 -8.95
N PHE A 124 -11.98 28.31 -10.01
CA PHE A 124 -11.69 27.15 -10.83
C PHE A 124 -11.11 27.60 -12.17
N ASP A 125 -9.90 27.16 -12.47
CA ASP A 125 -9.18 27.51 -13.68
C ASP A 125 -8.95 26.28 -14.56
N ARG A 126 -9.09 26.44 -15.87
CA ARG A 126 -8.46 25.57 -16.86
C ARG A 126 -7.22 26.25 -17.40
N LEU A 127 -6.07 25.59 -17.34
CA LEU A 127 -4.76 26.17 -17.61
C LEU A 127 -4.22 25.88 -19.01
N ASN A 128 -4.76 24.87 -19.68
CA ASN A 128 -4.40 24.45 -21.03
C ASN A 128 -5.57 24.64 -22.02
N LEU A 129 -5.42 24.15 -23.25
CA LEU A 129 -6.43 24.23 -24.32
C LEU A 129 -6.93 25.68 -24.48
N VAL A 130 -8.25 25.90 -24.37
CA VAL A 130 -8.83 27.23 -24.27
C VAL A 130 -9.00 27.58 -22.80
N PRO A 131 -8.16 28.46 -22.22
CA PRO A 131 -8.22 28.78 -20.79
C PRO A 131 -9.52 29.49 -20.43
N PHE A 132 -10.06 29.17 -19.24
CA PHE A 132 -11.18 29.90 -18.65
C PHE A 132 -11.00 29.99 -17.12
N THR A 133 -11.79 30.86 -16.49
CA THR A 133 -11.85 30.99 -15.04
C THR A 133 -13.30 31.09 -14.59
N LEU A 134 -13.72 30.18 -13.71
CA LEU A 134 -14.97 30.33 -12.97
C LEU A 134 -14.68 31.01 -11.64
N THR A 135 -15.51 32.00 -11.31
CA THR A 135 -15.51 32.66 -9.99
C THR A 135 -16.77 32.26 -9.27
N VAL A 136 -16.63 31.50 -8.18
CA VAL A 136 -17.76 30.87 -7.51
C VAL A 136 -17.90 31.37 -6.08
N ASP A 137 -19.08 31.87 -5.78
CA ASP A 137 -19.52 32.25 -4.43
C ASP A 137 -20.59 31.28 -3.93
N SER A 138 -20.54 30.92 -2.65
CA SER A 138 -21.63 30.20 -1.95
C SER A 138 -22.08 28.89 -2.63
N ALA A 139 -21.15 28.06 -3.05
CA ALA A 139 -21.42 26.70 -3.48
C ALA A 139 -20.65 25.73 -2.58
N GLU A 140 -21.31 24.63 -2.20
CA GLU A 140 -20.78 23.66 -1.23
C GLU A 140 -19.99 22.54 -1.87
N ARG A 141 -20.27 22.23 -3.15
CA ARG A 141 -19.58 21.12 -3.83
C ARG A 141 -19.17 21.48 -5.26
N PHE A 142 -17.99 21.03 -5.62
CA PHE A 142 -17.56 20.91 -7.01
C PHE A 142 -17.65 19.45 -7.47
N GLU A 143 -18.21 19.23 -8.66
CA GLU A 143 -18.18 17.97 -9.40
C GLU A 143 -17.43 18.22 -10.71
N ILE A 144 -16.24 17.65 -10.85
CA ILE A 144 -15.35 17.86 -11.98
C ILE A 144 -15.21 16.55 -12.75
N ASN A 145 -15.60 16.55 -14.02
CA ASN A 145 -15.45 15.43 -14.94
C ASN A 145 -14.36 15.81 -15.97
N GLY A 146 -13.24 15.09 -15.97
CA GLY A 146 -12.16 15.24 -16.95
C GLY A 146 -12.64 14.84 -18.35
N GLY A 147 -13.14 13.63 -18.46
CA GLY A 147 -13.74 13.10 -19.67
C GLY A 147 -12.86 12.08 -20.36
N GLY A 148 -11.95 12.51 -21.18
CA GLY A 148 -10.99 11.61 -21.81
C GLY A 148 -9.68 12.28 -22.14
N GLY A 149 -8.62 11.49 -22.23
CA GLY A 149 -7.25 11.98 -22.29
C GLY A 149 -6.71 12.17 -20.88
N ASP A 150 -5.43 12.45 -20.76
CA ASP A 150 -4.75 12.55 -19.47
C ASP A 150 -5.11 13.89 -18.78
N ASP A 151 -5.97 13.83 -17.78
CA ASP A 151 -6.50 14.98 -17.07
C ASP A 151 -5.72 15.26 -15.77
N THR A 152 -5.64 16.51 -15.38
CA THR A 152 -5.01 16.92 -14.12
C THR A 152 -5.91 17.87 -13.35
N LEU A 153 -6.14 17.58 -12.07
CA LEU A 153 -6.79 18.48 -11.13
C LEU A 153 -5.92 18.75 -9.91
N ALA A 154 -5.53 20.00 -9.70
CA ALA A 154 -4.92 20.46 -8.46
C ALA A 154 -5.96 21.15 -7.57
N VAL A 155 -6.18 20.63 -6.35
CA VAL A 155 -7.06 21.22 -5.35
C VAL A 155 -6.22 21.83 -4.24
N ASN A 156 -6.18 23.16 -4.20
CA ASN A 156 -5.45 23.92 -3.20
C ASN A 156 -6.36 24.28 -2.00
N ASN A 157 -5.85 25.14 -1.11
CA ASN A 157 -6.59 25.55 0.05
C ASN A 157 -7.95 26.21 -0.30
N LEU A 158 -9.02 25.68 0.28
CA LEU A 158 -10.41 26.17 0.13
C LEU A 158 -11.03 26.61 1.47
N SER A 159 -10.25 26.68 2.55
CA SER A 159 -10.75 26.89 3.92
C SER A 159 -11.50 28.21 4.14
N GLY A 160 -11.32 29.19 3.25
CA GLY A 160 -12.03 30.47 3.28
C GLY A 160 -13.29 30.52 2.42
N THR A 161 -13.60 29.45 1.69
CA THR A 161 -14.77 29.34 0.82
C THR A 161 -15.92 28.59 1.50
N SER A 162 -17.07 28.48 0.85
CA SER A 162 -18.18 27.61 1.27
C SER A 162 -17.96 26.14 0.87
N VAL A 163 -16.99 25.85 -0.01
CA VAL A 163 -16.77 24.51 -0.55
C VAL A 163 -16.37 23.54 0.54
N ASN A 164 -17.16 22.51 0.74
CA ASN A 164 -16.96 21.48 1.75
C ASN A 164 -16.80 20.06 1.18
N ALA A 165 -16.89 19.91 -0.15
CA ALA A 165 -16.61 18.67 -0.86
C ALA A 165 -16.14 18.93 -2.29
N VAL A 166 -15.21 18.11 -2.79
CA VAL A 166 -14.77 18.11 -4.19
C VAL A 166 -14.84 16.69 -4.72
N TRP A 167 -15.56 16.50 -5.83
CA TRP A 167 -15.63 15.23 -6.53
C TRP A 167 -14.90 15.35 -7.86
N PHE A 168 -14.04 14.39 -8.15
CA PHE A 168 -13.29 14.30 -9.39
C PHE A 168 -13.54 12.95 -10.05
N THR A 169 -13.81 12.98 -11.35
CA THR A 169 -13.84 11.79 -12.20
C THR A 169 -12.87 12.06 -13.34
N GLY A 170 -11.77 11.33 -13.39
CA GLY A 170 -10.78 11.43 -14.47
C GLY A 170 -11.40 10.98 -15.79
N GLY A 171 -11.72 9.72 -15.89
CA GLY A 171 -12.45 9.16 -17.03
C GLY A 171 -11.63 8.15 -17.79
N ALA A 172 -11.17 8.51 -18.99
CA ALA A 172 -10.30 7.64 -19.78
C ALA A 172 -8.97 8.35 -20.04
N GLY A 173 -7.88 7.79 -19.61
CA GLY A 173 -6.53 8.35 -19.70
C GLY A 173 -5.76 8.10 -18.42
N ASN A 174 -4.55 8.65 -18.31
CA ASN A 174 -3.80 8.56 -17.07
C ASN A 174 -3.99 9.88 -16.31
N ASP A 175 -4.87 9.85 -15.35
CA ASP A 175 -5.37 11.05 -14.70
C ASP A 175 -4.61 11.35 -13.39
N VAL A 176 -4.56 12.62 -13.02
CA VAL A 176 -3.85 13.07 -11.82
C VAL A 176 -4.75 13.97 -10.97
N LEU A 177 -5.00 13.54 -9.74
CA LEU A 177 -5.52 14.39 -8.69
C LEU A 177 -4.42 14.74 -7.69
N ASP A 178 -4.15 16.02 -7.48
CA ASP A 178 -3.31 16.51 -6.39
C ASP A 178 -4.16 17.32 -5.39
N GLY A 179 -4.56 16.65 -4.32
CA GLY A 179 -5.29 17.22 -3.19
C GLY A 179 -4.41 17.65 -2.02
N SER A 180 -3.09 17.53 -2.12
CA SER A 180 -2.15 17.77 -1.00
C SER A 180 -2.25 19.19 -0.38
N GLY A 181 -2.81 20.13 -1.11
CA GLY A 181 -3.01 21.52 -0.69
C GLY A 181 -4.31 21.81 0.07
N THR A 182 -5.21 20.84 0.22
CA THR A 182 -6.55 21.07 0.78
C THR A 182 -6.83 20.28 2.06
N THR A 183 -7.75 20.81 2.88
CA THR A 183 -8.38 20.12 4.01
C THR A 183 -9.80 19.67 3.70
N THR A 184 -10.29 20.03 2.49
CA THR A 184 -11.65 19.70 2.04
C THR A 184 -11.69 18.22 1.64
N PRO A 185 -12.65 17.44 2.14
CA PRO A 185 -12.82 16.05 1.73
C PRO A 185 -12.97 15.88 0.21
N LEU A 186 -12.19 14.94 -0.32
CA LEU A 186 -12.18 14.60 -1.74
C LEU A 186 -12.87 13.27 -1.98
N ARG A 187 -13.55 13.17 -3.11
CA ARG A 187 -13.98 11.89 -3.66
C ARG A 187 -13.51 11.82 -5.11
N ALA A 188 -12.65 10.85 -5.39
CA ALA A 188 -12.05 10.73 -6.72
C ALA A 188 -12.26 9.34 -7.30
N PHE A 189 -12.48 9.31 -8.62
CA PHE A 189 -12.51 8.14 -9.46
C PHE A 189 -11.50 8.37 -10.58
N GLY A 190 -10.50 7.49 -10.69
CA GLY A 190 -9.53 7.53 -11.80
C GLY A 190 -10.23 7.19 -13.11
N GLY A 191 -10.63 5.94 -13.27
CA GLY A 191 -11.37 5.48 -14.44
C GLY A 191 -10.60 4.42 -15.22
N GLU A 192 -10.43 4.62 -16.54
CA GLU A 192 -9.59 3.78 -17.38
C GLU A 192 -8.20 4.40 -17.50
N GLY A 193 -7.13 3.66 -17.20
CA GLY A 193 -5.75 4.10 -17.29
C GLY A 193 -5.01 4.08 -15.96
N ASN A 194 -3.70 4.39 -16.00
CA ASN A 194 -2.89 4.36 -14.78
C ASN A 194 -2.95 5.72 -14.08
N ASP A 195 -3.74 5.81 -13.05
CA ASP A 195 -4.06 7.05 -12.40
C ASP A 195 -3.18 7.35 -11.17
N SER A 196 -3.04 8.61 -10.83
CA SER A 196 -2.35 9.05 -9.63
C SER A 196 -3.25 9.96 -8.79
N LEU A 197 -3.83 9.41 -7.75
CA LEU A 197 -4.78 10.10 -6.90
C LEU A 197 -4.17 10.38 -5.53
N THR A 198 -4.01 11.64 -5.18
CA THR A 198 -3.52 12.07 -3.88
C THR A 198 -4.60 12.89 -3.16
N GLY A 199 -5.01 12.44 -1.98
CA GLY A 199 -5.89 13.15 -1.08
C GLY A 199 -5.22 14.34 -0.41
N GLY A 200 -5.76 14.79 0.68
CA GLY A 200 -5.25 15.96 1.39
C GLY A 200 -5.04 15.72 2.87
N THR A 201 -5.62 16.59 3.69
CA THR A 201 -5.71 16.40 5.13
C THR A 201 -7.17 16.20 5.58
N GLY A 202 -8.05 15.90 4.65
CA GLY A 202 -9.46 15.56 4.86
C GLY A 202 -9.64 14.06 5.05
N ASN A 203 -10.89 13.65 5.17
CA ASN A 203 -11.24 12.23 5.07
C ASN A 203 -11.64 11.95 3.63
N ASP A 204 -10.78 11.30 2.89
CA ASP A 204 -10.88 11.19 1.44
C ASP A 204 -11.38 9.80 1.01
N ASN A 205 -12.04 9.75 -0.16
CA ASN A 205 -12.44 8.49 -0.78
C ASN A 205 -11.85 8.45 -2.19
N LEU A 206 -10.85 7.58 -2.41
CA LEU A 206 -10.11 7.48 -3.66
C LEU A 206 -10.34 6.10 -4.28
N TYR A 207 -10.70 6.07 -5.55
CA TYR A 207 -10.94 4.86 -6.34
C TYR A 207 -10.08 4.93 -7.60
N GLY A 208 -9.18 3.96 -7.80
CA GLY A 208 -8.37 3.84 -9.02
C GLY A 208 -9.23 3.39 -10.20
N ASP A 209 -10.10 2.43 -9.97
CA ASP A 209 -11.00 1.75 -10.90
C ASP A 209 -10.26 0.73 -11.79
N ALA A 210 -9.69 1.08 -12.93
CA ALA A 210 -9.10 0.11 -13.85
C ALA A 210 -7.65 0.45 -14.24
N ASP A 211 -6.85 -0.59 -14.49
CA ASP A 211 -5.40 -0.52 -14.75
C ASP A 211 -4.58 -0.26 -13.47
N ASN A 212 -3.30 0.14 -13.56
CA ASN A 212 -2.40 0.13 -12.41
C ASN A 212 -2.28 1.53 -11.80
N ASP A 213 -2.85 1.71 -10.64
CA ASP A 213 -3.04 3.00 -10.01
C ASP A 213 -2.12 3.26 -8.82
N LEU A 214 -1.94 4.54 -8.53
CA LEU A 214 -1.22 5.02 -7.38
C LEU A 214 -2.13 5.90 -6.51
N LEU A 215 -2.52 5.37 -5.35
CA LEU A 215 -3.42 6.05 -4.41
C LEU A 215 -2.66 6.45 -3.14
N ARG A 216 -2.81 7.70 -2.72
CA ARG A 216 -2.30 8.22 -1.44
C ARG A 216 -3.42 8.96 -0.71
N GLY A 217 -3.76 8.50 0.51
CA GLY A 217 -4.80 9.12 1.32
C GLY A 217 -4.39 10.51 1.82
N GLY A 218 -3.33 10.58 2.55
CA GLY A 218 -2.84 11.82 3.16
C GLY A 218 -2.99 11.81 4.68
N ASP A 219 -3.32 12.93 5.27
CA ASP A 219 -3.70 12.97 6.68
C ASP A 219 -5.23 12.84 6.78
N GLY A 220 -5.75 11.91 7.54
CA GLY A 220 -7.21 11.78 7.67
C GLY A 220 -7.64 10.38 8.05
N ILE A 221 -8.89 10.07 7.82
CA ILE A 221 -9.41 8.70 7.86
C ILE A 221 -9.92 8.43 6.45
N ASP A 222 -9.10 7.75 5.68
CA ASP A 222 -9.29 7.64 4.26
C ASP A 222 -9.81 6.25 3.85
N PHE A 223 -10.52 6.23 2.74
CA PHE A 223 -10.90 5.00 2.05
C PHE A 223 -10.26 4.98 0.66
N LEU A 224 -9.43 3.96 0.41
CA LEU A 224 -8.71 3.80 -0.84
C LEU A 224 -9.05 2.44 -1.46
N SER A 225 -9.37 2.42 -2.73
CA SER A 225 -9.65 1.19 -3.48
C SER A 225 -8.90 1.24 -4.82
N GLY A 226 -7.96 0.30 -5.01
CA GLY A 226 -7.25 0.17 -6.28
C GLY A 226 -8.23 -0.17 -7.39
N GLY A 227 -8.77 -1.35 -7.43
CA GLY A 227 -9.75 -1.78 -8.42
C GLY A 227 -9.27 -2.98 -9.23
N ASP A 228 -9.27 -2.87 -10.54
CA ASP A 228 -8.69 -3.86 -11.45
C ASP A 228 -7.28 -3.39 -11.83
N GLY A 229 -6.23 -4.12 -11.49
CA GLY A 229 -4.87 -3.76 -11.86
C GLY A 229 -3.84 -4.16 -10.81
N ASN A 230 -2.59 -3.75 -10.97
CA ASN A 230 -1.60 -3.93 -9.94
C ASN A 230 -1.33 -2.58 -9.28
N ASP A 231 -2.02 -2.35 -8.21
CA ASP A 231 -2.12 -1.04 -7.58
C ASP A 231 -1.07 -0.81 -6.49
N THR A 232 -0.72 0.44 -6.27
CA THR A 232 0.09 0.86 -5.13
C THR A 232 -0.73 1.81 -4.26
N ILE A 233 -0.96 1.39 -3.02
CA ILE A 233 -1.83 2.12 -2.09
C ILE A 233 -1.07 2.47 -0.82
N VAL A 234 -1.12 3.74 -0.44
CA VAL A 234 -0.51 4.29 0.77
C VAL A 234 -1.56 5.09 1.53
N GLY A 235 -1.94 4.67 2.75
CA GLY A 235 -2.89 5.42 3.58
C GLY A 235 -2.32 6.75 4.04
N ASN A 236 -1.05 6.76 4.41
CA ASN A 236 -0.40 7.82 5.16
C ASN A 236 -1.02 7.98 6.56
N ARG A 237 -1.08 9.23 7.12
CA ARG A 237 -1.49 9.42 8.52
C ARG A 237 -2.98 9.29 8.70
N GLY A 238 -3.40 8.32 9.49
CA GLY A 238 -4.79 8.13 9.83
C GLY A 238 -5.07 6.74 10.34
N ASN A 239 -6.33 6.38 10.38
CA ASN A 239 -6.73 4.99 10.54
C ASN A 239 -7.53 4.64 9.29
N ASP A 240 -6.83 4.18 8.29
CA ASP A 240 -7.32 4.12 6.93
C ASP A 240 -7.89 2.73 6.58
N THR A 241 -8.63 2.68 5.49
CA THR A 241 -9.09 1.41 4.92
C THR A 241 -8.63 1.33 3.47
N PHE A 242 -7.80 0.32 3.16
CA PHE A 242 -7.35 0.09 1.78
C PHE A 242 -7.86 -1.25 1.28
N THR A 243 -8.17 -1.24 0.00
CA THR A 243 -8.59 -2.42 -0.73
C THR A 243 -7.80 -2.46 -2.04
N GLY A 244 -6.96 -3.50 -2.24
CA GLY A 244 -6.27 -3.71 -3.52
C GLY A 244 -7.28 -3.94 -4.63
N GLY A 245 -7.82 -5.12 -4.75
CA GLY A 245 -8.85 -5.42 -5.73
C GLY A 245 -8.55 -6.68 -6.52
N TYR A 246 -8.57 -6.60 -7.85
CA TYR A 246 -8.07 -7.65 -8.73
C TYR A 246 -6.67 -7.30 -9.20
N GLY A 247 -5.72 -8.21 -9.04
CA GLY A 247 -4.34 -8.02 -9.48
C GLY A 247 -3.33 -8.25 -8.36
N ASN A 248 -2.09 -7.86 -8.55
CA ASN A 248 -1.06 -8.05 -7.54
C ASN A 248 -0.72 -6.69 -6.94
N ASP A 249 -1.28 -6.42 -5.79
CA ASP A 249 -1.27 -5.10 -5.20
C ASP A 249 -0.15 -4.92 -4.17
N ARG A 250 0.29 -3.69 -4.01
CA ARG A 250 1.26 -3.26 -3.00
C ARG A 250 0.62 -2.27 -2.04
N LEU A 251 0.42 -2.70 -0.80
CA LEU A 251 -0.30 -2.00 0.25
C LEU A 251 0.71 -1.56 1.31
N ILE A 252 1.00 -0.25 1.39
CA ILE A 252 2.17 0.27 2.10
C ILE A 252 1.76 1.01 3.38
N TRP A 253 2.36 0.61 4.48
CA TRP A 253 2.35 1.32 5.75
C TRP A 253 3.74 1.89 6.05
N ASN A 254 3.82 3.15 6.43
CA ASN A 254 5.06 3.81 6.82
C ASN A 254 5.04 4.25 8.28
N ASN A 255 6.22 4.42 8.86
CA ASN A 255 6.34 4.89 10.23
C ASN A 255 5.60 6.22 10.45
N GLY A 256 4.62 6.20 11.33
CA GLY A 256 3.79 7.35 11.66
C GLY A 256 2.39 7.32 11.07
N ASP A 257 2.12 6.36 10.19
CA ASP A 257 0.77 6.04 9.76
C ASP A 257 -0.02 5.44 10.94
N GLY A 258 -1.30 5.37 10.87
CA GLY A 258 -2.16 4.93 11.96
C GLY A 258 -2.35 3.42 12.05
N SER A 259 -3.50 3.04 12.59
CA SER A 259 -3.93 1.64 12.65
C SER A 259 -4.92 1.37 11.54
N ASP A 260 -4.49 0.64 10.53
CA ASP A 260 -5.20 0.51 9.27
C ASP A 260 -5.88 -0.85 9.10
N ARG A 261 -6.91 -0.82 8.27
CA ARG A 261 -7.54 -2.03 7.76
C ARG A 261 -7.16 -2.23 6.29
N ILE A 262 -6.55 -3.37 6.00
CA ILE A 262 -5.98 -3.67 4.70
C ILE A 262 -6.62 -4.95 4.15
N SER A 263 -7.00 -4.95 2.88
CA SER A 263 -7.44 -6.13 2.14
C SER A 263 -6.80 -6.17 0.77
N GLY A 264 -6.04 -7.24 0.48
CA GLY A 264 -5.50 -7.48 -0.87
C GLY A 264 -6.61 -7.85 -1.84
N ASN A 265 -7.51 -8.72 -1.47
CA ASN A 265 -8.57 -9.38 -2.21
C ASN A 265 -8.05 -10.46 -3.16
N ALA A 266 -7.95 -10.20 -4.48
CA ALA A 266 -7.72 -11.26 -5.47
C ALA A 266 -6.44 -11.03 -6.26
N GLY A 267 -5.44 -11.87 -6.00
CA GLY A 267 -4.16 -11.81 -6.65
C GLY A 267 -3.04 -12.32 -5.77
N TYR A 268 -1.86 -11.81 -5.97
CA TYR A 268 -0.73 -12.01 -5.06
C TYR A 268 -0.33 -10.66 -4.47
N ASP A 269 -0.84 -10.39 -3.27
CA ASP A 269 -0.76 -9.08 -2.66
C ASP A 269 0.32 -8.98 -1.60
N VAL A 270 0.93 -7.81 -1.52
CA VAL A 270 2.03 -7.52 -0.62
C VAL A 270 1.66 -6.41 0.35
N VAL A 271 1.76 -6.69 1.63
CA VAL A 271 1.75 -5.65 2.67
C VAL A 271 3.19 -5.29 3.00
N GLU A 272 3.58 -4.08 2.70
CA GLU A 272 4.87 -3.51 3.06
C GLU A 272 4.73 -2.67 4.33
N VAL A 273 5.60 -2.95 5.31
CA VAL A 273 5.67 -2.20 6.57
C VAL A 273 7.06 -1.60 6.71
N ASN A 274 7.13 -0.29 6.77
CA ASN A 274 8.38 0.44 6.96
C ASN A 274 8.47 1.01 8.37
N GLY A 275 9.39 0.47 9.17
CA GLY A 275 9.65 0.85 10.55
C GLY A 275 10.35 2.20 10.71
N ALA A 276 10.83 2.45 11.91
CA ALA A 276 11.52 3.70 12.27
C ALA A 276 13.03 3.61 12.05
N GLY A 277 13.75 4.70 12.23
CA GLY A 277 15.22 4.71 12.33
C GLY A 277 15.73 4.45 13.75
N VAL A 278 14.93 3.81 14.60
CA VAL A 278 15.25 3.40 15.98
C VAL A 278 14.53 2.10 16.27
N GLY A 279 15.03 1.28 17.18
CA GLY A 279 14.58 -0.08 17.40
C GLY A 279 13.07 -0.24 17.57
N ASP A 280 12.48 -1.03 16.69
CA ASP A 280 11.06 -1.40 16.66
C ASP A 280 10.81 -2.78 17.30
N ASN A 281 9.64 -2.97 17.87
CA ASN A 281 9.20 -4.26 18.38
C ASN A 281 7.90 -4.64 17.68
N PHE A 282 8.00 -5.55 16.72
CA PHE A 282 6.92 -6.00 15.86
C PHE A 282 6.44 -7.40 16.21
N ARG A 283 5.18 -7.65 15.96
CA ARG A 283 4.57 -8.97 16.05
C ARG A 283 3.59 -9.20 14.92
N LEU A 284 3.72 -10.34 14.24
CA LEU A 284 2.77 -10.82 13.23
C LEU A 284 2.12 -12.12 13.70
N GLN A 285 0.80 -12.16 13.73
CA GLN A 285 0.01 -13.29 14.21
C GLN A 285 -1.33 -13.37 13.50
N GLN A 286 -2.09 -14.46 13.71
CA GLN A 286 -3.48 -14.53 13.27
C GLN A 286 -4.45 -14.21 14.42
N ASP A 287 -5.60 -13.65 14.06
CA ASP A 287 -6.72 -13.50 14.99
C ASP A 287 -7.71 -14.70 14.96
N ALA A 288 -8.77 -14.62 15.75
CA ALA A 288 -9.78 -15.67 15.80
C ALA A 288 -10.64 -15.78 14.53
N GLN A 289 -10.59 -14.80 13.64
CA GLN A 289 -11.27 -14.77 12.36
C GLN A 289 -10.39 -15.25 11.20
N GLY A 290 -9.11 -15.56 11.44
CA GLY A 290 -8.15 -15.99 10.44
C GLY A 290 -7.53 -14.82 9.65
N ARG A 291 -7.59 -13.60 10.19
CA ARG A 291 -6.92 -12.44 9.60
C ARG A 291 -5.50 -12.31 10.14
N ALA A 292 -4.60 -11.77 9.36
CA ALA A 292 -3.29 -11.41 9.86
C ALA A 292 -3.36 -10.10 10.65
N ILE A 293 -2.76 -10.10 11.83
CA ILE A 293 -2.64 -8.94 12.71
C ILE A 293 -1.17 -8.62 12.85
N PHE A 294 -0.78 -7.44 12.40
CA PHE A 294 0.56 -6.91 12.58
C PHE A 294 0.53 -5.78 13.60
N ASP A 295 1.27 -5.95 14.69
CA ASP A 295 1.35 -5.01 15.79
C ASP A 295 2.75 -4.41 15.91
N ARG A 296 2.85 -3.11 16.18
CA ARG A 296 4.03 -2.51 16.81
C ARG A 296 3.76 -2.32 18.29
N LEU A 297 4.62 -2.83 19.15
CA LEU A 297 4.39 -2.94 20.60
C LEU A 297 5.09 -1.85 21.42
N ASN A 298 6.06 -1.17 20.81
CA ASN A 298 6.82 -0.07 21.41
C ASN A 298 6.59 1.26 20.67
N LEU A 299 7.34 2.31 21.02
CA LEU A 299 7.24 3.65 20.44
C LEU A 299 5.77 4.13 20.42
N VAL A 300 5.24 4.51 19.25
CA VAL A 300 3.82 4.77 19.05
C VAL A 300 3.18 3.48 18.58
N PRO A 301 2.40 2.76 19.43
CA PRO A 301 1.81 1.49 19.04
C PRO A 301 0.76 1.65 17.94
N PHE A 302 0.69 0.68 17.03
CA PHE A 302 -0.37 0.56 16.03
C PHE A 302 -0.72 -0.91 15.79
N THR A 303 -1.83 -1.12 15.13
CA THR A 303 -2.28 -2.46 14.70
C THR A 303 -2.79 -2.39 13.28
N LEU A 304 -2.21 -3.19 12.38
CA LEU A 304 -2.79 -3.44 11.06
C LEU A 304 -3.65 -4.70 11.13
N THR A 305 -4.84 -4.62 10.56
CA THR A 305 -5.71 -5.78 10.38
C THR A 305 -5.76 -6.10 8.90
N VAL A 306 -5.21 -7.26 8.52
CA VAL A 306 -4.98 -7.61 7.12
C VAL A 306 -5.77 -8.85 6.73
N ASP A 307 -6.59 -8.69 5.69
CA ASP A 307 -7.30 -9.76 5.01
C ASP A 307 -6.68 -10.00 3.62
N SER A 308 -6.62 -11.26 3.17
CA SER A 308 -6.31 -11.64 1.79
C SER A 308 -5.02 -11.02 1.22
N ALA A 309 -3.91 -11.07 1.97
CA ALA A 309 -2.59 -10.73 1.45
C ALA A 309 -1.66 -11.94 1.62
N GLU A 310 -0.84 -12.22 0.61
CA GLU A 310 0.00 -13.41 0.55
C GLU A 310 1.38 -13.18 1.15
N ARG A 311 1.85 -11.94 1.16
CA ARG A 311 3.20 -11.62 1.66
C ARG A 311 3.22 -10.39 2.54
N PHE A 312 4.00 -10.48 3.62
CA PHE A 312 4.47 -9.31 4.36
C PHE A 312 5.93 -9.02 4.02
N GLU A 313 6.25 -7.76 3.75
CA GLU A 313 7.61 -7.22 3.66
C GLU A 313 7.82 -6.23 4.80
N ILE A 314 8.64 -6.57 5.79
CA ILE A 314 8.85 -5.77 6.99
C ILE A 314 10.29 -5.25 6.99
N ASN A 315 10.44 -3.95 6.99
CA ASN A 315 11.72 -3.26 7.09
C ASN A 315 11.83 -2.61 8.48
N GLY A 316 12.75 -3.08 9.32
CA GLY A 316 13.03 -2.50 10.64
C GLY A 316 13.62 -1.11 10.50
N GLY A 317 14.65 -0.99 9.68
CA GLY A 317 15.31 0.29 9.37
C GLY A 317 16.60 0.48 10.12
N GLY A 318 16.57 1.04 11.31
CA GLY A 318 17.76 1.19 12.13
C GLY A 318 17.46 1.13 13.62
N GLY A 319 18.47 0.76 14.40
CA GLY A 319 18.30 0.40 15.80
C GLY A 319 18.07 -1.09 15.96
N ASP A 320 18.01 -1.57 17.18
CA ASP A 320 17.83 -3.00 17.46
C ASP A 320 16.34 -3.37 17.30
N ASP A 321 16.00 -4.01 16.19
CA ASP A 321 14.63 -4.35 15.81
C ASP A 321 14.26 -5.78 16.23
N THR A 322 13.00 -6.00 16.55
CA THR A 322 12.46 -7.31 16.91
C THR A 322 11.23 -7.63 16.07
N LEU A 323 11.16 -8.84 15.50
CA LEU A 323 9.96 -9.36 14.85
C LEU A 323 9.64 -10.76 15.38
N ASP A 324 8.47 -10.90 16.02
CA ASP A 324 7.89 -12.20 16.39
C ASP A 324 6.87 -12.62 15.33
N VAL A 325 7.12 -13.73 14.62
CA VAL A 325 6.15 -14.31 13.67
C VAL A 325 5.53 -15.56 14.30
N ASN A 326 4.27 -15.43 14.68
CA ASN A 326 3.49 -16.50 15.28
C ASN A 326 2.73 -17.32 14.22
N ASN A 327 1.81 -18.18 14.66
CA ASN A 327 1.03 -19.01 13.77
C ASN A 327 0.19 -18.18 12.78
N LEU A 328 0.35 -18.45 11.49
CA LEU A 328 -0.38 -17.80 10.39
C LEU A 328 -1.21 -18.80 9.56
N SER A 329 -1.35 -20.03 10.01
CA SER A 329 -1.95 -21.13 9.21
C SER A 329 -3.42 -20.93 8.82
N GLY A 330 -4.12 -19.99 9.46
CA GLY A 330 -5.51 -19.63 9.14
C GLY A 330 -5.64 -18.41 8.23
N THR A 331 -4.54 -17.76 7.88
CA THR A 331 -4.49 -16.58 7.02
C THR A 331 -4.12 -16.96 5.59
N SER A 332 -4.19 -16.00 4.66
CA SER A 332 -3.64 -16.13 3.29
C SER A 332 -2.12 -16.03 3.24
N VAL A 333 -1.47 -15.51 4.29
CA VAL A 333 -0.04 -15.22 4.31
C VAL A 333 0.79 -16.50 4.14
N ASN A 334 1.54 -16.58 3.05
CA ASN A 334 2.39 -17.72 2.71
C ASN A 334 3.89 -17.38 2.70
N ALA A 335 4.25 -16.10 2.80
CA ALA A 335 5.63 -15.63 2.91
C ALA A 335 5.75 -14.40 3.81
N VAL A 336 6.83 -14.34 4.59
CA VAL A 336 7.20 -13.17 5.37
C VAL A 336 8.66 -12.83 5.08
N TRP A 337 8.91 -11.60 4.64
CA TRP A 337 10.25 -11.09 4.43
C TRP A 337 10.55 -10.06 5.51
N PHE A 338 11.71 -10.22 6.14
CA PHE A 338 12.20 -9.31 7.18
C PHE A 338 13.57 -8.78 6.79
N THR A 339 13.75 -7.49 6.91
CA THR A 339 15.04 -6.82 6.81
C THR A 339 15.24 -6.04 8.11
N GLY A 340 16.19 -6.47 8.95
CA GLY A 340 16.52 -5.78 10.19
C GLY A 340 17.09 -4.40 9.90
N GLY A 341 18.22 -4.37 9.21
CA GLY A 341 18.82 -3.13 8.75
C GLY A 341 20.12 -2.80 9.49
N ALA A 342 20.15 -1.78 10.29
CA ALA A 342 21.32 -1.43 11.10
C ALA A 342 21.00 -1.54 12.59
N GLY A 343 21.67 -2.43 13.29
CA GLY A 343 21.43 -2.71 14.70
C GLY A 343 21.68 -4.18 15.01
N ASN A 344 21.35 -4.63 16.21
CA ASN A 344 21.39 -6.05 16.53
C ASN A 344 19.96 -6.55 16.54
N ASP A 345 19.55 -7.15 15.42
CA ASP A 345 18.17 -7.44 15.14
C ASP A 345 17.78 -8.88 15.56
N PHE A 346 16.53 -9.06 15.87
CA PHE A 346 16.00 -10.33 16.33
C PHE A 346 14.75 -10.74 15.57
N LEU A 347 14.82 -11.87 14.84
CA LEU A 347 13.65 -12.53 14.26
C LEU A 347 13.37 -13.83 15.02
N ASP A 348 12.17 -13.96 15.57
CA ASP A 348 11.66 -15.25 16.06
C ASP A 348 10.51 -15.77 15.19
N GLY A 349 10.84 -16.68 14.28
CA GLY A 349 9.88 -17.40 13.45
C GLY A 349 9.47 -18.76 14.01
N SER A 350 9.90 -19.12 15.22
CA SER A 350 9.67 -20.46 15.80
C SER A 350 8.19 -20.82 15.95
N GLY A 351 7.30 -19.83 15.96
CA GLY A 351 5.85 -19.99 16.04
C GLY A 351 5.14 -20.27 14.72
N THR A 352 5.82 -20.18 13.59
CA THR A 352 5.20 -20.30 12.26
C THR A 352 5.72 -21.47 11.43
N ALA A 353 4.91 -21.88 10.45
CA ALA A 353 5.33 -22.77 9.35
C ALA A 353 5.35 -22.02 7.99
N THR A 354 5.12 -20.74 8.01
CA THR A 354 5.20 -19.86 6.84
C THR A 354 6.66 -19.67 6.46
N THR A 355 6.98 -19.72 5.16
CA THR A 355 8.34 -19.51 4.68
C THR A 355 8.82 -18.09 5.01
N LEU A 356 9.98 -18.01 5.67
CA LEU A 356 10.63 -16.77 6.03
C LEU A 356 11.82 -16.49 5.11
N ARG A 357 11.99 -15.22 4.76
CA ARG A 357 13.20 -14.71 4.17
C ARG A 357 13.69 -13.55 5.02
N ALA A 358 14.85 -13.70 5.65
CA ALA A 358 15.37 -12.71 6.57
C ALA A 358 16.76 -12.24 6.19
N PHE A 359 16.99 -10.95 6.35
CA PHE A 359 18.28 -10.29 6.26
C PHE A 359 18.52 -9.56 7.57
N GLY A 360 19.60 -9.91 8.28
CA GLY A 360 19.99 -9.21 9.51
C GLY A 360 20.42 -7.79 9.18
N GLY A 361 21.48 -7.66 8.40
CA GLY A 361 22.01 -6.37 7.97
C GLY A 361 23.34 -6.02 8.64
N GLU A 362 23.47 -4.82 9.21
CA GLU A 362 24.64 -4.43 9.99
C GLU A 362 24.39 -4.72 11.47
N GLY A 363 25.23 -5.52 12.11
CA GLY A 363 25.11 -5.78 13.55
C GLY A 363 25.33 -7.24 13.91
N ASN A 364 24.99 -7.63 15.14
CA ASN A 364 25.07 -9.04 15.53
C ASN A 364 23.66 -9.56 15.71
N ASP A 365 23.17 -10.22 14.69
CA ASP A 365 21.78 -10.54 14.55
C ASP A 365 21.42 -11.95 15.04
N VAL A 366 20.17 -12.16 15.39
CA VAL A 366 19.65 -13.46 15.79
C VAL A 366 18.43 -13.77 14.95
N LEU A 367 18.57 -14.76 14.05
CA LEU A 367 17.54 -15.11 13.08
C LEU A 367 17.08 -16.56 13.28
N TYR A 368 15.84 -16.74 13.72
CA TYR A 368 15.20 -18.04 13.87
C TYR A 368 14.09 -18.23 12.82
N GLY A 369 14.24 -19.23 11.94
CA GLY A 369 13.32 -19.52 10.85
C GLY A 369 11.98 -20.08 11.30
N GLY A 370 11.94 -21.29 11.80
CA GLY A 370 10.68 -21.88 12.23
C GLY A 370 10.44 -23.29 11.71
N ALA A 371 9.30 -23.48 11.04
CA ALA A 371 8.98 -24.79 10.47
C ALA A 371 8.79 -24.76 8.94
N GLY A 372 9.16 -23.69 8.29
CA GLY A 372 9.18 -23.50 6.83
C GLY A 372 10.44 -24.09 6.17
N ASN A 373 10.61 -23.82 4.89
CA ASN A 373 11.93 -23.88 4.24
C ASN A 373 12.42 -22.43 4.12
N ASP A 374 13.26 -22.03 5.03
CA ASP A 374 13.58 -20.64 5.29
C ASP A 374 14.89 -20.22 4.62
N LEU A 375 15.04 -18.91 4.40
CA LEU A 375 16.20 -18.32 3.79
C LEU A 375 16.73 -17.20 4.70
N LEU A 376 17.80 -17.47 5.42
CA LEU A 376 18.34 -16.59 6.45
C LEU A 376 19.72 -16.09 6.06
N TYR A 377 19.90 -14.76 6.09
CA TYR A 377 21.16 -14.07 5.86
C TYR A 377 21.51 -13.23 7.08
N GLY A 378 22.67 -13.49 7.72
CA GLY A 378 23.19 -12.67 8.81
C GLY A 378 23.72 -11.33 8.30
N ASP A 379 24.33 -11.33 7.12
CA ASP A 379 24.98 -10.21 6.45
C ASP A 379 26.27 -9.76 7.17
N ALA A 380 26.29 -8.70 7.96
CA ALA A 380 27.53 -8.17 8.53
C ALA A 380 27.51 -8.13 10.06
N GLY A 381 28.33 -8.97 10.68
CA GLY A 381 28.39 -9.05 12.14
C GLY A 381 28.77 -10.45 12.62
N ASN A 382 28.49 -10.73 13.89
CA ASN A 382 28.64 -12.09 14.40
C ASN A 382 27.26 -12.63 14.73
N ASP A 383 26.70 -13.36 13.78
CA ASP A 383 25.29 -13.64 13.74
C ASP A 383 24.96 -15.04 14.29
N ILE A 384 23.70 -15.21 14.72
CA ILE A 384 23.18 -16.50 15.17
C ILE A 384 22.02 -16.88 14.26
N LEU A 385 22.22 -17.92 13.45
CA LEU A 385 21.23 -18.41 12.51
C LEU A 385 20.75 -19.81 12.93
N ARG A 386 19.42 -19.97 13.00
CA ARG A 386 18.76 -21.25 13.25
C ARG A 386 17.62 -21.42 12.25
N GLY A 387 17.76 -22.38 11.32
CA GLY A 387 16.71 -22.69 10.35
C GLY A 387 15.44 -23.22 11.04
N GLY A 388 15.58 -24.29 11.78
CA GLY A 388 14.46 -24.88 12.51
C GLY A 388 14.04 -26.20 11.90
N LYS A 389 12.76 -26.34 11.56
CA LYS A 389 12.24 -27.49 10.82
C LYS A 389 12.16 -27.12 9.34
N GLY A 390 12.58 -28.04 8.48
CA GLY A 390 12.53 -27.81 7.06
C GLY A 390 13.89 -27.97 6.41
N ASN A 391 14.00 -27.59 5.15
CA ASN A 391 15.29 -27.55 4.47
C ASN A 391 15.66 -26.09 4.24
N ASP A 392 16.49 -25.57 5.12
CA ASP A 392 16.77 -24.15 5.20
C ASP A 392 18.06 -23.79 4.46
N ILE A 393 18.16 -22.56 4.03
CA ILE A 393 19.38 -22.00 3.46
C ILE A 393 19.88 -20.89 4.40
N LEU A 394 21.09 -21.12 4.94
CA LEU A 394 21.71 -20.25 5.92
C LEU A 394 23.00 -19.66 5.34
N THR A 395 23.10 -18.34 5.36
CA THR A 395 24.27 -17.56 4.94
C THR A 395 24.69 -16.68 6.10
N GLY A 396 25.89 -16.88 6.65
CA GLY A 396 26.39 -16.10 7.77
C GLY A 396 26.75 -14.68 7.35
N GLY A 397 27.53 -14.57 6.30
CA GLY A 397 28.04 -13.29 5.80
C GLY A 397 29.42 -12.96 6.34
N ALA A 398 29.63 -11.70 6.73
CA ALA A 398 30.93 -11.24 7.20
C ALA A 398 31.01 -11.20 8.71
N GLY A 399 31.85 -12.08 9.29
CA GLY A 399 32.04 -12.09 10.74
C GLY A 399 32.39 -13.43 11.30
N GLY A 400 31.93 -13.72 12.49
CA GLY A 400 32.09 -15.02 13.14
C GLY A 400 30.74 -15.59 13.56
N ASP A 401 30.15 -16.36 12.64
CA ASP A 401 28.76 -16.71 12.71
C ASP A 401 28.50 -18.05 13.38
N ARG A 402 27.30 -18.22 13.91
CA ARG A 402 26.89 -19.41 14.67
C ARG A 402 25.66 -20.04 14.02
N PHE A 403 25.86 -21.19 13.39
CA PHE A 403 24.79 -21.98 12.78
C PHE A 403 24.28 -23.00 13.80
N VAL A 404 23.05 -22.82 14.29
CA VAL A 404 22.50 -23.52 15.44
C VAL A 404 21.55 -24.65 15.03
N PHE A 405 21.89 -25.88 15.37
CA PHE A 405 21.04 -27.04 15.15
C PHE A 405 20.40 -27.49 16.47
N ASN A 406 19.16 -27.09 16.67
CA ASN A 406 18.36 -27.38 17.86
C ASN A 406 16.88 -27.58 17.43
N SER A 407 16.36 -28.80 17.66
CA SER A 407 14.96 -29.13 17.40
C SER A 407 14.03 -28.86 18.59
N GLY A 408 14.58 -28.51 19.75
CA GLY A 408 13.84 -28.42 21.02
C GLY A 408 13.41 -29.77 21.61
N ALA A 409 13.78 -30.89 20.96
CA ALA A 409 13.47 -32.26 21.35
C ALA A 409 14.61 -33.20 20.91
N GLY A 410 14.47 -34.48 21.16
CA GLY A 410 15.42 -35.49 20.62
C GLY A 410 15.41 -35.51 19.09
N TYR A 411 16.55 -35.86 18.51
CA TYR A 411 16.74 -35.86 17.05
C TYR A 411 15.64 -36.63 16.31
N ASN A 412 15.04 -35.97 15.39
CA ASN A 412 14.19 -36.53 14.36
C ASN A 412 14.55 -35.83 13.04
N GLY A 413 15.04 -36.59 12.06
CA GLY A 413 15.46 -36.03 10.78
C GLY A 413 14.34 -35.26 10.02
N ALA A 414 13.07 -35.59 10.29
CA ALA A 414 11.95 -34.85 9.72
C ALA A 414 11.73 -33.49 10.41
N ASP A 415 12.21 -33.34 11.65
CA ASP A 415 12.06 -32.06 12.39
C ASP A 415 13.21 -31.08 12.15
N LEU A 416 14.41 -31.56 11.79
CA LEU A 416 15.53 -30.68 11.41
C LEU A 416 15.62 -30.45 9.90
N GLY A 417 15.15 -31.42 9.08
CA GLY A 417 15.38 -31.36 7.64
C GLY A 417 16.86 -31.59 7.26
N VAL A 418 17.24 -31.01 6.13
CA VAL A 418 18.63 -30.93 5.66
C VAL A 418 18.94 -29.51 5.27
N ASP A 419 19.60 -28.81 6.16
CA ASP A 419 19.92 -27.40 5.94
C ASP A 419 21.17 -27.20 5.09
N LYS A 420 21.22 -26.12 4.33
CA LYS A 420 22.38 -25.72 3.55
C LYS A 420 23.02 -24.48 4.14
N ILE A 421 24.28 -24.59 4.58
CA ILE A 421 25.13 -23.43 4.92
C ILE A 421 25.95 -23.07 3.68
N THR A 422 25.88 -21.83 3.22
CA THR A 422 26.37 -21.45 1.88
C THR A 422 27.75 -20.79 1.86
N ASP A 423 28.26 -20.29 2.99
CA ASP A 423 29.47 -19.45 3.04
C ASP A 423 30.34 -19.66 4.28
N PHE A 424 30.30 -20.86 4.88
CA PHE A 424 30.99 -21.15 6.13
C PHE A 424 32.49 -20.83 6.12
N SER A 425 32.92 -19.94 6.98
CA SER A 425 34.31 -19.57 7.20
C SER A 425 34.94 -20.42 8.33
N TYR A 426 35.84 -21.32 8.01
CA TYR A 426 36.48 -22.19 9.02
C TYR A 426 37.36 -21.43 10.02
N PHE A 427 37.68 -20.17 9.77
CA PHE A 427 38.46 -19.33 10.70
C PHE A 427 37.63 -18.70 11.79
N SER A 428 36.40 -18.35 11.49
CA SER A 428 35.54 -17.54 12.37
C SER A 428 34.28 -18.25 12.83
N ASP A 429 33.67 -19.07 11.97
CA ASP A 429 32.34 -19.60 12.20
C ASP A 429 32.28 -20.86 13.05
N LYS A 430 31.08 -21.11 13.62
CA LYS A 430 30.77 -22.25 14.47
C LYS A 430 29.51 -22.97 14.04
N ILE A 431 29.57 -24.29 14.07
CA ILE A 431 28.40 -25.17 14.06
C ILE A 431 28.05 -25.47 15.52
N VAL A 432 26.87 -25.06 15.94
CA VAL A 432 26.40 -25.19 17.32
C VAL A 432 25.41 -26.34 17.40
N LEU A 433 25.74 -27.34 18.20
CA LEU A 433 24.99 -28.60 18.35
C LEU A 433 24.39 -28.67 19.76
N ASP A 434 23.08 -28.82 19.84
CA ASP A 434 22.34 -28.94 21.10
C ASP A 434 22.31 -30.39 21.59
N LYS A 435 22.60 -30.61 22.88
CA LYS A 435 22.63 -31.95 23.49
C LYS A 435 21.27 -32.62 23.59
N THR A 436 20.20 -31.84 23.68
CA THR A 436 18.84 -32.40 23.72
C THR A 436 18.51 -33.00 22.37
N THR A 437 18.87 -32.31 21.30
CA THR A 437 18.68 -32.77 19.92
C THR A 437 19.57 -33.93 19.60
N PHE A 438 20.86 -33.82 19.84
CA PHE A 438 21.85 -34.85 19.54
C PHE A 438 22.18 -35.68 20.79
N ALA A 439 21.23 -36.49 21.23
CA ALA A 439 21.33 -37.24 22.46
C ALA A 439 22.59 -38.14 22.51
N GLY A 440 23.35 -38.02 23.59
CA GLY A 440 24.64 -38.70 23.79
C GLY A 440 25.85 -37.87 23.39
N LEU A 441 25.69 -36.74 22.74
CA LEU A 441 26.77 -35.82 22.39
C LEU A 441 27.20 -35.02 23.62
N ASN A 442 28.38 -35.39 24.20
CA ASN A 442 28.85 -34.80 25.45
C ASN A 442 30.13 -33.98 25.28
N ASN A 443 30.93 -34.28 24.27
CA ASN A 443 32.21 -33.63 24.03
C ASN A 443 32.64 -33.71 22.56
N LEU A 444 33.55 -32.83 22.16
CA LEU A 444 34.04 -32.71 20.78
C LEU A 444 34.76 -33.96 20.25
N SER A 445 35.26 -34.88 21.11
CA SER A 445 35.90 -36.09 20.64
C SER A 445 34.95 -37.09 19.95
N GLN A 446 33.64 -36.89 20.12
CA GLN A 446 32.57 -37.66 19.47
C GLN A 446 32.25 -37.16 18.06
N ILE A 447 32.87 -36.06 17.63
CA ILE A 447 32.77 -35.52 16.27
C ILE A 447 33.95 -36.10 15.46
N LYS A 448 33.66 -36.69 14.31
CA LYS A 448 34.66 -37.25 13.40
C LYS A 448 34.59 -36.60 12.03
N ILE A 449 35.76 -36.44 11.44
CA ILE A 449 35.92 -35.94 10.08
C ILE A 449 36.42 -37.10 9.24
N VAL A 450 35.75 -37.36 8.14
CA VAL A 450 36.00 -38.50 7.25
C VAL A 450 36.11 -38.06 5.79
N ALA A 451 36.66 -38.91 4.94
CA ALA A 451 36.93 -38.53 3.55
C ALA A 451 35.68 -38.43 2.66
N ASN A 452 34.65 -39.22 2.94
CA ASN A 452 33.44 -39.30 2.13
C ASN A 452 32.26 -39.89 2.91
N ASP A 453 31.06 -39.83 2.33
CA ASP A 453 29.83 -40.30 2.95
C ASP A 453 29.79 -41.79 3.25
N ALA A 454 30.46 -42.61 2.44
CA ALA A 454 30.56 -44.04 2.70
C ALA A 454 31.37 -44.33 3.98
N ALA A 455 32.43 -43.55 4.25
CA ALA A 455 33.18 -43.59 5.49
C ALA A 455 32.38 -43.03 6.67
N ALA A 456 31.50 -42.05 6.43
CA ALA A 456 30.63 -41.53 7.46
C ALA A 456 29.66 -42.57 8.01
N ALA A 457 29.07 -43.42 7.16
CA ALA A 457 28.12 -44.47 7.54
C ALA A 457 28.72 -45.54 8.47
N THR A 458 30.04 -45.67 8.52
CA THR A 458 30.75 -46.63 9.36
C THR A 458 31.64 -45.97 10.42
N SER A 459 31.55 -44.66 10.57
CA SER A 459 32.30 -43.88 11.54
C SER A 459 31.90 -44.21 12.98
N SER A 460 32.86 -44.16 13.90
CA SER A 460 32.60 -44.22 15.34
C SER A 460 32.21 -42.87 15.96
N GLY A 461 32.11 -41.85 15.14
CA GLY A 461 31.65 -40.50 15.57
C GLY A 461 30.16 -40.45 15.72
N LEU A 462 29.68 -39.80 16.77
CA LEU A 462 28.25 -39.51 16.92
C LEU A 462 27.81 -38.46 15.90
N ILE A 463 28.62 -37.41 15.69
CA ILE A 463 28.51 -36.48 14.57
C ILE A 463 29.66 -36.78 13.59
N THR A 464 29.35 -36.83 12.31
CA THR A 464 30.36 -37.09 11.27
C THR A 464 30.26 -36.04 10.15
N TYR A 465 31.40 -35.41 9.86
CA TYR A 465 31.55 -34.48 8.73
C TYR A 465 32.29 -35.15 7.58
N SER A 466 31.75 -35.09 6.40
CA SER A 466 32.30 -35.67 5.16
C SER A 466 33.04 -34.60 4.35
N LEU A 467 34.36 -34.72 4.21
CA LEU A 467 35.18 -33.77 3.43
C LEU A 467 34.87 -33.77 1.93
N GLY A 468 34.36 -34.90 1.41
CA GLY A 468 34.09 -35.03 -0.02
C GLY A 468 32.81 -34.35 -0.48
N THR A 469 31.86 -34.14 0.43
CA THR A 469 30.51 -33.65 0.11
C THR A 469 30.07 -32.44 0.95
N GLY A 470 30.76 -32.14 2.05
CA GLY A 470 30.33 -31.16 3.02
C GLY A 470 29.18 -31.61 3.94
N ASN A 471 28.79 -32.86 3.88
CA ASN A 471 27.63 -33.38 4.59
C ASN A 471 27.92 -33.63 6.08
N LEU A 472 26.96 -33.25 6.94
CA LEU A 472 26.94 -33.53 8.37
C LEU A 472 25.89 -34.58 8.68
N PHE A 473 26.33 -35.64 9.34
CA PHE A 473 25.49 -36.77 9.72
C PHE A 473 25.45 -36.96 11.24
N PHE A 474 24.27 -37.29 11.75
CA PHE A 474 24.10 -37.84 13.10
C PHE A 474 24.07 -39.36 13.03
N ASN A 475 24.96 -40.02 13.77
CA ASN A 475 25.12 -41.46 13.74
C ASN A 475 24.88 -42.08 15.12
N GLN A 476 23.69 -42.55 15.38
CA GLN A 476 23.33 -43.20 16.64
C GLN A 476 23.85 -44.65 16.76
N ASN A 477 24.17 -45.30 15.64
CA ASN A 477 24.69 -46.66 15.64
C ASN A 477 26.19 -46.75 15.94
N LEU A 478 26.89 -45.62 15.93
CA LEU A 478 28.34 -45.52 16.07
C LEU A 478 29.06 -46.42 15.05
N THR A 479 29.70 -47.52 15.51
CA THR A 479 30.49 -48.41 14.66
C THR A 479 29.67 -49.45 13.88
N SER A 480 28.37 -49.56 14.07
CA SER A 480 27.50 -50.43 13.28
C SER A 480 27.19 -49.80 11.90
N PRO A 481 27.05 -50.60 10.83
CA PRO A 481 26.72 -50.07 9.53
C PRO A 481 25.39 -49.29 9.51
N GLY A 482 25.37 -48.10 8.87
CA GLY A 482 24.23 -47.19 8.80
C GLY A 482 24.17 -46.19 9.96
N TYR A 483 23.20 -45.28 9.89
CA TYR A 483 23.10 -44.18 10.86
C TYR A 483 22.14 -44.46 12.04
N GLY A 484 21.53 -45.63 12.08
CA GLY A 484 20.48 -45.93 13.07
C GLY A 484 19.22 -45.15 12.79
N THR A 485 18.73 -44.41 13.81
CA THR A 485 17.67 -43.45 13.64
C THR A 485 18.19 -42.06 13.24
N GLY A 486 19.52 -41.90 13.13
CA GLY A 486 20.16 -40.68 12.64
C GLY A 486 20.23 -40.62 11.12
N SER A 487 20.50 -39.45 10.59
CA SER A 487 20.60 -39.20 9.14
C SER A 487 21.45 -37.97 8.83
N LEU A 488 21.52 -37.61 7.56
CA LEU A 488 21.98 -36.30 7.10
C LEU A 488 21.08 -35.22 7.68
N PHE A 489 21.67 -34.13 8.21
CA PHE A 489 20.94 -33.01 8.75
C PHE A 489 21.45 -31.65 8.25
N ALA A 490 22.67 -31.61 7.69
CA ALA A 490 23.16 -30.38 7.07
C ALA A 490 24.18 -30.68 5.97
N ASN A 491 24.29 -29.71 5.05
CA ASN A 491 25.35 -29.63 4.05
C ASN A 491 26.06 -28.28 4.18
N ILE A 492 27.39 -28.30 4.23
CA ILE A 492 28.20 -27.09 4.33
C ILE A 492 28.89 -26.86 2.99
N ASP A 493 28.52 -25.77 2.35
CA ASP A 493 29.16 -25.28 1.14
C ASP A 493 30.04 -24.05 1.46
N ASN A 494 30.98 -23.73 0.60
CA ASN A 494 31.99 -22.72 0.90
C ASN A 494 31.74 -21.38 0.18
N ASP A 495 30.89 -21.36 -0.89
CA ASP A 495 30.82 -20.18 -1.75
C ASP A 495 29.67 -20.16 -2.75
N ASN A 496 28.61 -20.89 -2.56
CA ASN A 496 27.52 -21.00 -3.56
C ASN A 496 27.99 -21.49 -4.96
N ASN A 497 29.26 -21.89 -5.09
CA ASN A 497 29.84 -22.35 -6.35
C ASN A 497 30.00 -23.88 -6.32
N GLN A 498 29.22 -24.61 -7.08
CA GLN A 498 29.22 -26.06 -7.19
C GLN A 498 30.59 -26.69 -7.54
N PHE A 499 31.62 -25.88 -7.76
CA PHE A 499 32.97 -26.33 -8.19
C PHE A 499 34.05 -26.19 -7.11
N THR A 500 33.75 -25.69 -5.91
CA THR A 500 34.71 -25.60 -4.82
C THR A 500 34.59 -26.79 -3.85
N ALA A 501 35.69 -27.17 -3.26
CA ALA A 501 35.70 -28.24 -2.27
C ALA A 501 35.06 -27.76 -0.95
N PRO A 502 34.30 -28.60 -0.22
CA PRO A 502 33.79 -28.28 1.09
C PRO A 502 34.89 -27.81 2.05
N PRO A 503 34.58 -26.97 3.06
CA PRO A 503 35.59 -26.42 3.97
C PRO A 503 36.29 -27.53 4.79
N LEU A 504 37.57 -27.30 5.09
CA LEU A 504 38.38 -28.19 5.91
C LEU A 504 38.08 -27.99 7.40
N LEU A 505 36.95 -28.48 7.89
CA LEU A 505 36.58 -28.35 9.29
C LEU A 505 37.50 -29.12 10.24
N SER A 506 37.59 -28.65 11.46
CA SER A 506 38.22 -29.31 12.62
C SER A 506 37.22 -29.34 13.78
N ALA A 507 37.54 -30.09 14.83
CA ALA A 507 36.71 -30.14 16.03
C ALA A 507 36.50 -28.74 16.68
N THR A 508 37.40 -27.81 16.42
CA THR A 508 37.30 -26.44 16.97
C THR A 508 36.24 -25.59 16.25
N ASN A 509 35.72 -26.02 15.11
CA ASN A 509 34.61 -25.37 14.43
C ASN A 509 33.23 -25.72 15.02
N PHE A 510 33.22 -26.69 15.94
CA PHE A 510 32.00 -27.12 16.60
C PHE A 510 31.91 -26.59 18.03
N GLU A 511 30.72 -26.28 18.44
CA GLU A 511 30.34 -25.95 19.81
C GLU A 511 29.21 -26.86 20.26
N ILE A 512 29.23 -27.29 21.52
CA ILE A 512 28.20 -28.14 22.09
C ILE A 512 27.54 -27.39 23.22
N VAL A 513 26.23 -27.15 23.10
CA VAL A 513 25.41 -26.43 24.08
C VAL A 513 24.46 -27.38 24.82
N ALA A 514 23.91 -26.87 25.95
CA ALA A 514 23.07 -27.68 26.84
C ALA A 514 21.62 -27.73 26.36
#